data_18e0ee38e10e6fc82f2e1548afdff88c
#
_entry.id   18e0ee38e10e6fc82f2e1548afdff88c
#
_cell.length_a   1.000
_cell.length_b   1.000
_cell.length_c   1.000
_cell.angle_alpha   90.00
_cell.angle_beta   90.00
_cell.angle_gamma   90.00
#
_symmetry.space_group_name_H-M   'P 1'
#
loop_
_entity.id
_entity.type
_entity.pdbx_description
1 polymer ?
#
loop_
_entity_poly.entity_id
_entity_poly.type
_entity_poly.pdbx_seq_one_letter_code
_entity_poly.pdbx_strand_id
1 'polypeptide(L)'
;MTVHSRIVGTGSYLPPRRWSNADLVADLARHGVESSDDWIVERTGIRARHFADEGVFSSDLAFEACKNALQAANLGPQDIDLIIVATSTPDMIFPSTACILQHKLAQLSPAAAAIAGSPAFDVQAVCAGFIYAMSVADAMI
;
A
#
# COMPACT_ATOMS: atom_id res chain seq x y z
N MET A 1 10.54 26.79 17.00
CA MET A 1 11.24 25.50 16.85
C MET A 1 10.80 24.91 15.53
N THR A 2 11.71 24.45 14.70
CA THR A 2 11.35 23.75 13.46
C THR A 2 10.99 22.31 13.84
N VAL A 3 9.76 21.89 13.59
CA VAL A 3 9.32 20.50 13.73
C VAL A 3 9.77 19.74 12.49
N HIS A 4 10.32 18.56 12.65
CA HIS A 4 10.77 17.72 11.55
C HIS A 4 10.13 16.34 11.67
N SER A 5 9.63 15.82 10.55
CA SER A 5 9.12 14.44 10.47
C SER A 5 10.26 13.45 10.63
N ARG A 6 9.95 12.31 11.23
CA ARG A 6 10.85 11.17 11.36
C ARG A 6 10.11 9.88 11.05
N ILE A 7 10.70 9.03 10.21
CA ILE A 7 10.20 7.66 10.00
C ILE A 7 10.57 6.83 11.24
N VAL A 8 9.58 6.27 11.91
CA VAL A 8 9.76 5.47 13.13
C VAL A 8 9.53 3.97 12.91
N GLY A 9 8.91 3.59 11.80
CA GLY A 9 8.71 2.20 11.41
C GLY A 9 8.35 2.09 9.94
N THR A 10 8.67 0.94 9.36
CA THR A 10 8.31 0.59 7.99
C THR A 10 7.72 -0.81 7.96
N GLY A 11 6.83 -1.06 7.01
CA GLY A 11 6.24 -2.37 6.80
C GLY A 11 5.89 -2.58 5.34
N SER A 12 5.91 -3.82 4.92
CA SER A 12 5.51 -4.22 3.57
C SER A 12 4.66 -5.48 3.62
N TYR A 13 3.92 -5.72 2.55
CA TYR A 13 3.21 -6.95 2.32
C TYR A 13 3.23 -7.31 0.85
N LEU A 14 3.48 -8.56 0.54
CA LEU A 14 3.37 -9.14 -0.78
C LEU A 14 2.34 -10.26 -0.74
N PRO A 15 1.32 -10.23 -1.61
CA PRO A 15 0.35 -11.34 -1.66
C PRO A 15 1.05 -12.65 -2.05
N PRO A 16 0.50 -13.81 -1.62
CA PRO A 16 1.19 -15.10 -1.73
C PRO A 16 1.40 -15.57 -3.17
N ARG A 17 0.52 -15.18 -4.11
CA ARG A 17 0.59 -15.61 -5.50
C ARG A 17 1.77 -14.96 -6.25
N ARG A 18 2.89 -15.67 -6.27
CA ARG A 18 4.10 -15.24 -6.95
C ARG A 18 4.16 -15.81 -8.37
N TRP A 19 4.32 -14.95 -9.38
CA TRP A 19 4.54 -15.31 -10.76
C TRP A 19 5.97 -15.01 -11.20
N SER A 20 6.59 -15.99 -11.85
CA SER A 20 7.83 -15.77 -12.61
C SER A 20 7.55 -15.01 -13.91
N ASN A 21 8.62 -14.59 -14.60
CA ASN A 21 8.47 -14.05 -15.94
C ASN A 21 7.91 -15.10 -16.91
N ALA A 22 8.28 -16.38 -16.76
CA ALA A 22 7.73 -17.46 -17.58
C ALA A 22 6.19 -17.58 -17.42
N ASP A 23 5.68 -17.51 -16.19
CA ASP A 23 4.25 -17.53 -15.92
C ASP A 23 3.53 -16.35 -16.57
N LEU A 24 4.12 -15.14 -16.45
CA LEU A 24 3.58 -13.93 -17.06
C LEU A 24 3.58 -14.02 -18.59
N VAL A 25 4.67 -14.48 -19.19
CA VAL A 25 4.79 -14.63 -20.66
C VAL A 25 3.73 -15.64 -21.17
N ALA A 26 3.53 -16.75 -20.45
CA ALA A 26 2.51 -17.71 -20.81
C ALA A 26 1.09 -17.13 -20.72
N ASP A 27 0.83 -16.24 -19.77
CA ASP A 27 -0.45 -15.56 -19.65
C ASP A 27 -0.64 -14.48 -20.74
N LEU A 28 0.36 -13.66 -20.99
CA LEU A 28 0.36 -12.65 -22.05
C LEU A 28 0.11 -13.26 -23.43
N ALA A 29 0.70 -14.41 -23.71
CA ALA A 29 0.51 -15.12 -24.98
C ALA A 29 -0.96 -15.50 -25.21
N ARG A 30 -1.72 -15.84 -24.17
CA ARG A 30 -3.18 -16.10 -24.26
C ARG A 30 -3.97 -14.87 -24.70
N HIS A 31 -3.43 -13.69 -24.46
CA HIS A 31 -4.02 -12.41 -24.84
C HIS A 31 -3.39 -11.82 -26.13
N GLY A 32 -2.58 -12.62 -26.87
CA GLY A 32 -1.95 -12.19 -28.12
C GLY A 32 -0.78 -11.23 -27.94
N VAL A 33 -0.20 -11.15 -26.74
CA VAL A 33 0.97 -10.28 -26.45
C VAL A 33 2.22 -11.14 -26.39
N GLU A 34 3.19 -10.84 -27.25
CA GLU A 34 4.49 -11.51 -27.28
C GLU A 34 5.46 -10.84 -26.30
N SER A 35 6.15 -11.64 -25.50
CA SER A 35 7.20 -11.20 -24.58
C SER A 35 8.14 -12.36 -24.25
N SER A 36 9.23 -12.08 -23.51
CA SER A 36 10.17 -13.10 -23.03
C SER A 36 10.77 -12.69 -21.68
N ASP A 37 11.32 -13.67 -20.95
CA ASP A 37 12.06 -13.41 -19.70
C ASP A 37 13.22 -12.45 -19.95
N ASP A 38 14.01 -12.69 -21.00
CA ASP A 38 15.15 -11.84 -21.36
C ASP A 38 14.71 -10.40 -21.62
N TRP A 39 13.63 -10.20 -22.38
CA TRP A 39 13.08 -8.88 -22.68
C TRP A 39 12.66 -8.13 -21.41
N ILE A 40 12.00 -8.83 -20.48
CA ILE A 40 11.55 -8.25 -19.21
C ILE A 40 12.74 -7.89 -18.32
N VAL A 41 13.69 -8.82 -18.15
CA VAL A 41 14.86 -8.63 -17.29
C VAL A 41 15.75 -7.51 -17.81
N GLU A 42 16.03 -7.46 -19.10
CA GLU A 42 16.87 -6.42 -19.72
C GLU A 42 16.34 -5.01 -19.46
N ARG A 43 15.00 -4.83 -19.49
CA ARG A 43 14.36 -3.52 -19.35
C ARG A 43 13.99 -3.13 -17.93
N THR A 44 13.77 -4.09 -17.07
CA THR A 44 13.20 -3.84 -15.74
C THR A 44 14.01 -4.41 -14.58
N GLY A 45 14.87 -5.38 -14.84
CA GLY A 45 15.54 -6.18 -13.80
C GLY A 45 14.60 -7.12 -13.04
N ILE A 46 13.29 -7.11 -13.34
CA ILE A 46 12.26 -7.87 -12.59
C ILE A 46 12.28 -9.33 -13.05
N ARG A 47 12.40 -10.25 -12.10
CA ARG A 47 12.37 -11.69 -12.32
C ARG A 47 11.08 -12.37 -11.88
N ALA A 48 10.33 -11.71 -10.99
CA ALA A 48 9.03 -12.18 -10.50
C ALA A 48 8.23 -11.02 -9.94
N ARG A 49 6.91 -11.20 -9.84
CA ARG A 49 5.98 -10.27 -9.18
C ARG A 49 4.96 -11.05 -8.38
N HIS A 50 4.26 -10.34 -7.51
CA HIS A 50 3.15 -10.90 -6.73
C HIS A 50 1.84 -10.28 -7.20
N PHE A 51 0.83 -11.11 -7.35
CA PHE A 51 -0.51 -10.70 -7.72
C PHE A 51 -1.47 -10.93 -6.55
N ALA A 52 -2.32 -9.96 -6.31
CA ALA A 52 -3.47 -10.13 -5.44
C ALA A 52 -4.45 -11.13 -6.08
N ASP A 53 -5.10 -11.93 -5.25
CA ASP A 53 -6.18 -12.79 -5.71
C ASP A 53 -7.45 -11.97 -5.96
N GLU A 54 -8.42 -12.57 -6.64
CA GLU A 54 -9.73 -11.96 -6.87
C GLU A 54 -10.39 -11.61 -5.53
N GLY A 55 -10.94 -10.40 -5.43
CA GLY A 55 -11.55 -9.89 -4.21
C GLY A 55 -10.58 -9.31 -3.18
N VAL A 56 -9.26 -9.33 -3.44
CA VAL A 56 -8.26 -8.66 -2.62
C VAL A 56 -7.93 -7.28 -3.20
N PHE A 57 -8.19 -6.25 -2.44
CA PHE A 57 -8.07 -4.85 -2.85
C PHE A 57 -6.84 -4.15 -2.28
N SER A 58 -6.61 -2.92 -2.73
CA SER A 58 -5.49 -2.09 -2.26
C SER A 58 -5.51 -1.87 -0.74
N SER A 59 -6.69 -1.70 -0.15
CA SER A 59 -6.83 -1.56 1.30
C SER A 59 -6.48 -2.83 2.08
N ASP A 60 -6.66 -4.02 1.49
CA ASP A 60 -6.28 -5.29 2.13
C ASP A 60 -4.75 -5.42 2.20
N LEU A 61 -4.09 -5.11 1.08
CA LEU A 61 -2.63 -5.12 1.02
C LEU A 61 -2.03 -4.08 1.97
N ALA A 62 -2.61 -2.87 1.99
CA ALA A 62 -2.21 -1.80 2.90
C ALA A 62 -2.42 -2.18 4.37
N PHE A 63 -3.52 -2.88 4.69
CA PHE A 63 -3.80 -3.33 6.05
C PHE A 63 -2.71 -4.27 6.58
N GLU A 64 -2.28 -5.25 5.80
CA GLU A 64 -1.21 -6.16 6.18
C GLU A 64 0.13 -5.42 6.32
N ALA A 65 0.45 -4.52 5.37
CA ALA A 65 1.65 -3.69 5.45
C ALA A 65 1.65 -2.77 6.68
N CYS A 66 0.51 -2.17 7.02
CA CYS A 66 0.36 -1.33 8.21
C CYS A 66 0.59 -2.10 9.52
N LYS A 67 0.07 -3.32 9.63
CA LYS A 67 0.35 -4.16 10.81
C LYS A 67 1.85 -4.36 11.01
N ASN A 68 2.57 -4.65 9.94
CA ASN A 68 4.03 -4.83 9.99
C ASN A 68 4.75 -3.52 10.34
N ALA A 69 4.30 -2.37 9.81
CA ALA A 69 4.87 -1.07 10.12
C ALA A 69 4.63 -0.66 11.59
N LEU A 70 3.43 -0.86 12.10
CA LEU A 70 3.07 -0.60 13.50
C LEU A 70 3.89 -1.47 14.45
N GLN A 71 4.03 -2.76 14.13
CA GLN A 71 4.88 -3.67 14.91
C GLN A 71 6.34 -3.20 14.92
N ALA A 72 6.88 -2.80 13.77
CA ALA A 72 8.26 -2.30 13.67
C ALA A 72 8.48 -1.00 14.46
N ALA A 73 7.45 -0.15 14.54
CA ALA A 73 7.47 1.09 15.32
C ALA A 73 7.21 0.87 16.82
N ASN A 74 6.75 -0.31 17.23
CA ASN A 74 6.21 -0.60 18.57
C ASN A 74 5.04 0.33 18.94
N LEU A 75 4.14 0.56 17.97
CA LEU A 75 2.92 1.38 18.09
C LEU A 75 1.66 0.54 17.83
N GLY A 76 0.52 1.04 18.27
CA GLY A 76 -0.78 0.50 17.93
C GLY A 76 -1.59 1.45 17.05
N PRO A 77 -2.71 0.99 16.47
CA PRO A 77 -3.58 1.86 15.67
C PRO A 77 -4.11 3.08 16.44
N GLN A 78 -4.26 2.98 17.75
CA GLN A 78 -4.69 4.08 18.63
C GLN A 78 -3.70 5.25 18.70
N ASP A 79 -2.45 5.04 18.26
CA ASP A 79 -1.38 6.03 18.28
C ASP A 79 -1.27 6.78 16.93
N ILE A 80 -2.23 6.53 16.01
CA ILE A 80 -2.21 7.10 14.65
C ILE A 80 -3.22 8.25 14.56
N ASP A 81 -2.72 9.43 14.24
CA ASP A 81 -3.49 10.66 14.12
C ASP A 81 -3.84 11.03 12.67
N LEU A 82 -3.23 10.37 11.68
CA LEU A 82 -3.45 10.66 10.26
C LEU A 82 -3.15 9.42 9.41
N ILE A 83 -4.01 9.15 8.42
CA ILE A 83 -3.78 8.13 7.40
C ILE A 83 -3.77 8.78 6.01
N ILE A 84 -2.68 8.60 5.28
CA ILE A 84 -2.59 8.99 3.87
C ILE A 84 -2.24 7.75 3.04
N VAL A 85 -3.08 7.42 2.06
CA VAL A 85 -2.79 6.34 1.11
C VAL A 85 -2.43 6.95 -0.24
N ALA A 86 -1.24 6.64 -0.74
CA ALA A 86 -0.81 7.03 -2.08
C ALA A 86 -1.14 5.90 -3.05
N THR A 87 -2.22 6.03 -3.81
CA THR A 87 -2.66 5.01 -4.77
C THR A 87 -3.27 5.61 -6.02
N SER A 88 -3.04 4.95 -7.17
CA SER A 88 -3.73 5.20 -8.45
C SER A 88 -4.80 4.13 -8.73
N THR A 89 -4.89 3.12 -7.87
CA THR A 89 -5.80 1.98 -7.98
C THR A 89 -6.56 1.82 -6.66
N PRO A 90 -7.41 2.80 -6.29
CA PRO A 90 -8.22 2.70 -5.07
C PRO A 90 -9.20 1.53 -5.16
N ASP A 91 -9.65 1.05 -4.01
CA ASP A 91 -10.69 0.01 -3.95
C ASP A 91 -11.96 0.48 -4.66
N MET A 92 -12.32 1.75 -4.46
CA MET A 92 -13.44 2.45 -5.09
C MET A 92 -13.20 3.97 -5.01
N ILE A 93 -14.05 4.74 -5.71
CA ILE A 93 -13.94 6.21 -5.72
C ILE A 93 -14.32 6.80 -4.35
N PHE A 94 -15.31 6.24 -3.70
CA PHE A 94 -15.81 6.67 -2.39
C PHE A 94 -16.45 5.50 -1.64
N PRO A 95 -16.10 5.28 -0.34
CA PRO A 95 -15.11 6.02 0.44
C PRO A 95 -13.67 5.81 -0.07
N SER A 96 -12.72 6.70 0.35
CA SER A 96 -11.31 6.58 -0.03
C SER A 96 -10.69 5.29 0.52
N THR A 97 -9.65 4.80 -0.12
CA THR A 97 -8.90 3.62 0.36
C THR A 97 -8.37 3.83 1.78
N ALA A 98 -7.95 5.07 2.11
CA ALA A 98 -7.51 5.42 3.46
C ALA A 98 -8.63 5.27 4.50
N CYS A 99 -9.87 5.66 4.18
CA CYS A 99 -11.02 5.48 5.06
C CYS A 99 -11.36 3.99 5.26
N ILE A 100 -11.27 3.18 4.20
CA ILE A 100 -11.48 1.73 4.30
C ILE A 100 -10.40 1.09 5.16
N LEU A 101 -9.13 1.48 4.96
CA LEU A 101 -8.00 1.03 5.77
C LEU A 101 -8.16 1.43 7.24
N GLN A 102 -8.57 2.68 7.51
CA GLN A 102 -8.87 3.16 8.86
C GLN A 102 -9.92 2.28 9.54
N HIS A 103 -11.01 1.97 8.84
CA HIS A 103 -12.05 1.09 9.36
C HIS A 103 -11.51 -0.31 9.71
N LYS A 104 -10.69 -0.90 8.84
CA LYS A 104 -10.06 -2.21 9.10
C LYS A 104 -9.12 -2.16 10.31
N LEU A 105 -8.31 -1.12 10.43
CA LEU A 105 -7.40 -0.94 11.57
C LEU A 105 -8.16 -0.75 12.89
N ALA A 106 -9.28 0.00 12.88
CA ALA A 106 -10.11 0.23 14.05
C ALA A 106 -10.72 -1.05 14.64
N GLN A 107 -10.81 -2.11 13.85
CA GLN A 107 -11.37 -3.40 14.28
C GLN A 107 -10.35 -4.33 14.94
N LEU A 108 -9.07 -3.99 14.96
CA LEU A 108 -8.01 -4.86 15.52
C LEU A 108 -8.14 -5.05 17.02
N SER A 109 -8.64 -4.06 17.76
CA SER A 109 -8.90 -4.16 19.20
C SER A 109 -9.84 -3.03 19.65
N PRO A 110 -10.42 -3.12 20.85
CA PRO A 110 -11.20 -2.01 21.42
C PRO A 110 -10.42 -0.69 21.51
N ALA A 111 -9.13 -0.73 21.84
CA ALA A 111 -8.28 0.46 21.87
C ALA A 111 -8.04 1.04 20.45
N ALA A 112 -7.94 0.19 19.44
CA ALA A 112 -7.76 0.59 18.05
C ALA A 112 -8.95 1.42 17.50
N ALA A 113 -10.12 1.34 18.10
CA ALA A 113 -11.29 2.12 17.69
C ALA A 113 -11.05 3.65 17.74
N ALA A 114 -10.06 4.11 18.51
CA ALA A 114 -9.68 5.53 18.59
C ALA A 114 -9.24 6.10 17.24
N ILE A 115 -8.64 5.29 16.36
CA ILE A 115 -8.19 5.72 15.03
C ILE A 115 -9.35 6.23 14.15
N ALA A 116 -10.58 5.83 14.41
CA ALA A 116 -11.74 6.25 13.62
C ALA A 116 -12.01 7.76 13.64
N GLY A 117 -11.43 8.49 14.60
CA GLY A 117 -11.47 9.96 14.67
C GLY A 117 -10.38 10.67 13.87
N SER A 118 -9.37 9.95 13.37
CA SER A 118 -8.25 10.55 12.66
C SER A 118 -8.63 10.91 11.22
N PRO A 119 -8.11 12.01 10.64
CA PRO A 119 -8.23 12.27 9.21
C PRO A 119 -7.68 11.12 8.36
N ALA A 120 -8.40 10.79 7.28
CA ALA A 120 -7.98 9.75 6.35
C ALA A 120 -8.35 10.13 4.91
N PHE A 121 -7.38 10.15 4.00
CA PHE A 121 -7.60 10.50 2.59
C PHE A 121 -6.56 9.90 1.67
N ASP A 122 -6.88 9.82 0.38
CA ASP A 122 -5.98 9.32 -0.65
C ASP A 122 -5.27 10.47 -1.37
N VAL A 123 -4.04 10.20 -1.81
CA VAL A 123 -3.26 11.07 -2.71
C VAL A 123 -2.96 10.29 -3.99
N GLN A 124 -3.24 10.88 -5.14
CA GLN A 124 -2.93 10.29 -6.43
C GLN A 124 -1.88 11.10 -7.16
N ALA A 125 -0.70 10.53 -7.34
CA ALA A 125 0.39 11.10 -8.11
C ALA A 125 1.25 10.01 -8.78
N VAL A 126 0.63 8.89 -9.12
CA VAL A 126 1.25 7.74 -9.80
C VAL A 126 2.59 7.35 -9.16
N CYS A 127 3.68 7.31 -9.92
CA CYS A 127 5.02 6.92 -9.44
C CYS A 127 5.60 7.90 -8.41
N ALA A 128 5.12 9.14 -8.34
CA ALA A 128 5.53 10.14 -7.35
C ALA A 128 4.65 10.15 -6.09
N GLY A 129 3.62 9.29 -6.02
CA GLY A 129 2.62 9.29 -4.94
C GLY A 129 3.20 9.24 -3.55
N PHE A 130 4.19 8.38 -3.32
CA PHE A 130 4.85 8.27 -2.02
C PHE A 130 5.51 9.59 -1.58
N ILE A 131 6.24 10.26 -2.48
CA ILE A 131 6.92 11.52 -2.17
C ILE A 131 5.91 12.63 -1.88
N TYR A 132 4.82 12.70 -2.66
CA TYR A 132 3.75 13.67 -2.39
C TYR A 132 3.04 13.40 -1.07
N ALA A 133 2.72 12.14 -0.77
CA ALA A 133 2.11 11.78 0.51
C ALA A 133 3.00 12.16 1.70
N MET A 134 4.31 11.90 1.60
CA MET A 134 5.27 12.31 2.64
C MET A 134 5.32 13.83 2.79
N SER A 135 5.33 14.59 1.69
CA SER A 135 5.35 16.06 1.73
C SER A 135 4.08 16.62 2.37
N VAL A 136 2.92 16.01 2.07
CA VAL A 136 1.65 16.39 2.70
C VAL A 136 1.67 16.07 4.20
N ALA A 137 2.14 14.88 4.58
CA ALA A 137 2.24 14.49 5.98
C ALA A 137 3.16 15.43 6.77
N ASP A 138 4.35 15.76 6.23
CA ASP A 138 5.29 16.67 6.84
C ASP A 138 4.70 18.09 7.05
N ALA A 139 3.86 18.54 6.11
CA ALA A 139 3.20 19.84 6.21
C ALA A 139 2.01 19.86 7.19
N MET A 140 1.51 18.70 7.61
CA MET A 140 0.38 18.56 8.55
C MET A 140 0.82 18.32 10.01
N ILE A 141 2.12 18.11 10.25
CA ILE A 141 2.73 17.96 11.57
C ILE A 141 3.19 19.33 12.07
#